data_32a13a2d9a2449cd44444ad330469794
#
_entry.id   32a13a2d9a2449cd44444ad330469794
#
_cell.length_a   1.000
_cell.length_b   1.000
_cell.length_c   1.000
_cell.angle_alpha   90.00
_cell.angle_beta   90.00
_cell.angle_gamma   90.00
#
_symmetry.space_group_name_H-M   'P 1'
#
loop_
_entity.id
_entity.type
_entity.pdbx_description
1 polymer ?
#
loop_
_entity_poly.entity_id
_entity_poly.type
_entity_poly.pdbx_seq_one_letter_code
_entity_poly.pdbx_strand_id
1 'polypeptide(L)'
;MPKNQFDVVIIGSGFGGSVSAMRLVEKGYDVAVLEAGRRFADKDFPKSSWRISKFLFAPKLGLRGIQRIHVLPDVLVLCGAGVGGGSLVYANTLYQPPDSYFEDKQWNSITDWKSELLPWYDQAKRMLGVANNPYFSPSDKAMKEVAEDMGVGHTF
;
A
#
# COMPACT_ATOMS: atom_id res chain seq x y z
N MET A 1 18.71 -6.43 29.01
CA MET A 1 17.42 -5.84 29.39
C MET A 1 16.75 -5.33 28.12
N PRO A 2 15.43 -5.43 27.98
CA PRO A 2 14.78 -4.82 26.82
C PRO A 2 15.04 -3.33 26.84
N LYS A 3 15.35 -2.76 25.68
CA LYS A 3 15.60 -1.33 25.53
C LYS A 3 14.25 -0.61 25.62
N ASN A 4 14.10 0.27 26.60
CA ASN A 4 12.84 0.98 26.85
C ASN A 4 12.88 2.46 26.40
N GLN A 5 13.96 2.89 25.75
CA GLN A 5 14.13 4.24 25.26
C GLN A 5 14.53 4.20 23.80
N PHE A 6 13.83 4.98 22.99
CA PHE A 6 14.03 5.14 21.55
C PHE A 6 13.99 6.63 21.23
N ASP A 7 14.74 7.06 20.23
CA ASP A 7 14.71 8.44 19.76
C ASP A 7 13.37 8.74 19.06
N VAL A 8 12.84 7.76 18.35
CA VAL A 8 11.59 7.90 17.57
C VAL A 8 10.72 6.65 17.71
N VAL A 9 9.43 6.87 17.92
CA VAL A 9 8.41 5.81 17.88
C VAL A 9 7.47 6.05 16.71
N ILE A 10 7.33 5.06 15.84
CA ILE A 10 6.45 5.09 14.68
C ILE A 10 5.23 4.20 14.93
N ILE A 11 4.04 4.72 14.72
CA ILE A 11 2.79 3.98 14.87
C ILE A 11 2.33 3.48 13.50
N GLY A 12 2.40 2.17 13.31
CA GLY A 12 2.06 1.49 12.07
C GLY A 12 3.26 1.25 11.15
N SER A 13 3.33 0.05 10.60
CA SER A 13 4.38 -0.40 9.67
C SER A 13 3.92 -0.45 8.20
N GLY A 14 2.93 0.34 7.83
CA GLY A 14 2.50 0.51 6.44
C GLY A 14 3.56 1.23 5.60
N PHE A 15 3.22 1.60 4.36
CA PHE A 15 4.15 2.23 3.42
C PHE A 15 4.89 3.44 4.04
N GLY A 16 4.15 4.41 4.58
CA GLY A 16 4.75 5.61 5.16
C GLY A 16 5.60 5.31 6.40
N GLY A 17 5.08 4.49 7.33
CA GLY A 17 5.81 4.12 8.54
C GLY A 17 7.09 3.34 8.26
N SER A 18 7.06 2.40 7.32
CA SER A 18 8.24 1.61 6.93
C SER A 18 9.32 2.47 6.28
N VAL A 19 8.95 3.37 5.36
CA VAL A 19 9.91 4.28 4.72
C VAL A 19 10.49 5.27 5.74
N SER A 20 9.65 5.82 6.63
CA SER A 20 10.11 6.72 7.70
C SER A 20 11.09 6.02 8.64
N ALA A 21 10.77 4.77 9.05
CA ALA A 21 11.65 3.97 9.91
C ALA A 21 13.01 3.76 9.24
N MET A 22 13.02 3.33 7.98
CA MET A 22 14.25 3.11 7.22
C MET A 22 15.10 4.38 7.14
N ARG A 23 14.50 5.51 6.76
CA ARG A 23 15.22 6.79 6.62
C ARG A 23 15.76 7.33 7.93
N LEU A 24 15.05 7.12 9.03
CA LEU A 24 15.52 7.53 10.35
C LEU A 24 16.68 6.65 10.84
N VAL A 25 16.59 5.34 10.64
CA VAL A 25 17.68 4.41 10.98
C VAL A 25 18.94 4.69 10.14
N GLU A 26 18.81 4.98 8.84
CA GLU A 26 19.93 5.41 7.99
C GLU A 26 20.63 6.68 8.50
N LYS A 27 19.90 7.54 9.20
CA LYS A 27 20.43 8.75 9.85
C LYS A 27 21.01 8.51 11.25
N GLY A 28 20.96 7.26 11.72
CA GLY A 28 21.53 6.86 13.03
C GLY A 28 20.56 6.96 14.20
N TYR A 29 19.28 7.26 13.97
CA TYR A 29 18.28 7.28 15.03
C TYR A 29 17.91 5.87 15.48
N ASP A 30 17.59 5.74 16.75
CA ASP A 30 17.07 4.54 17.35
C ASP A 30 15.55 4.55 17.26
N VAL A 31 14.99 3.63 16.45
CA VAL A 31 13.58 3.67 16.04
C VAL A 31 12.84 2.44 16.53
N ALA A 32 11.69 2.66 17.18
CA ALA A 32 10.71 1.62 17.46
C ALA A 32 9.50 1.76 16.53
N VAL A 33 8.99 0.64 16.01
CA VAL A 33 7.76 0.61 15.21
C VAL A 33 6.71 -0.23 15.94
N LEU A 34 5.56 0.37 16.23
CA LEU A 34 4.41 -0.28 16.86
C LEU A 34 3.37 -0.65 15.79
N GLU A 35 3.09 -1.94 15.67
CA GLU A 35 2.13 -2.46 14.69
C GLU A 35 0.95 -3.14 15.39
N ALA A 36 -0.28 -2.83 14.94
CA ALA A 36 -1.51 -3.38 15.53
C ALA A 36 -1.74 -4.85 15.15
N GLY A 37 -1.30 -5.23 13.96
CA GLY A 37 -1.42 -6.60 13.46
C GLY A 37 -0.15 -7.43 13.74
N ARG A 38 -0.13 -8.63 13.22
CA ARG A 38 1.02 -9.54 13.38
C ARG A 38 1.91 -9.54 12.14
N ARG A 39 3.10 -10.13 12.27
CA ARG A 39 3.93 -10.48 11.11
C ARG A 39 3.40 -11.77 10.49
N PHE A 40 3.25 -11.77 9.17
CA PHE A 40 2.85 -12.92 8.38
C PHE A 40 4.05 -13.47 7.61
N ALA A 41 4.25 -14.78 7.66
CA ALA A 41 5.10 -15.48 6.72
C ALA A 41 4.24 -15.95 5.52
N ASP A 42 4.86 -16.30 4.39
CA ASP A 42 4.15 -16.69 3.16
C ASP A 42 3.11 -17.79 3.37
N LYS A 43 3.43 -18.77 4.20
CA LYS A 43 2.52 -19.87 4.59
C LYS A 43 1.31 -19.44 5.42
N ASP A 44 1.36 -18.26 6.02
CA ASP A 44 0.29 -17.75 6.89
C ASP A 44 -0.81 -17.05 6.11
N PHE A 45 -0.50 -16.63 4.88
CA PHE A 45 -1.49 -15.97 4.03
C PHE A 45 -2.69 -16.88 3.73
N PRO A 46 -3.91 -16.34 3.77
CA PRO A 46 -5.10 -17.11 3.45
C PRO A 46 -5.11 -17.45 1.96
N LYS A 47 -5.32 -18.72 1.62
CA LYS A 47 -5.49 -19.14 0.21
C LYS A 47 -6.84 -18.73 -0.39
N SER A 48 -7.77 -18.26 0.45
CA SER A 48 -9.10 -17.84 0.06
C SER A 48 -9.68 -16.91 1.12
N SER A 49 -10.46 -15.91 0.70
CA SER A 49 -11.22 -15.01 1.56
C SER A 49 -12.28 -15.71 2.42
N TRP A 50 -12.71 -16.91 2.03
CA TRP A 50 -13.62 -17.76 2.82
C TRP A 50 -13.02 -18.24 4.15
N ARG A 51 -11.69 -18.18 4.32
CA ARG A 51 -11.04 -18.44 5.61
C ARG A 51 -11.04 -17.19 6.48
N ILE A 52 -12.24 -16.80 6.94
CA ILE A 52 -12.51 -15.53 7.64
C ILE A 52 -11.52 -15.28 8.79
N SER A 53 -11.18 -16.29 9.59
CA SER A 53 -10.26 -16.15 10.73
C SER A 53 -8.83 -15.75 10.33
N LYS A 54 -8.38 -16.13 9.13
CA LYS A 54 -7.07 -15.76 8.57
C LYS A 54 -7.13 -14.51 7.70
N PHE A 55 -8.31 -14.20 7.18
CA PHE A 55 -8.52 -13.09 6.26
C PHE A 55 -8.89 -11.81 6.99
N LEU A 56 -9.87 -11.85 7.89
CA LEU A 56 -10.42 -10.66 8.53
C LEU A 56 -9.67 -10.28 9.82
N PHE A 57 -9.36 -9.01 9.97
CA PHE A 57 -8.82 -8.42 11.19
C PHE A 57 -9.94 -7.71 11.97
N ALA A 58 -10.43 -8.36 13.00
CA ALA A 58 -11.42 -7.84 13.95
C ALA A 58 -11.06 -8.34 15.37
N PRO A 59 -10.07 -7.73 16.04
CA PRO A 59 -9.51 -8.24 17.29
C PRO A 59 -10.52 -8.37 18.42
N LYS A 60 -11.57 -7.53 18.44
CA LYS A 60 -12.66 -7.67 19.40
C LYS A 60 -13.45 -8.97 19.25
N LEU A 61 -13.41 -9.59 18.07
CA LEU A 61 -14.01 -10.90 17.77
C LEU A 61 -12.97 -12.03 17.75
N GLY A 62 -11.74 -11.78 18.21
CA GLY A 62 -10.64 -12.74 18.18
C GLY A 62 -10.02 -12.98 16.79
N LEU A 63 -10.46 -12.26 15.76
CA LEU A 63 -9.99 -12.40 14.38
C LEU A 63 -8.73 -11.55 14.16
N ARG A 64 -7.64 -12.18 13.71
CA ARG A 64 -6.33 -11.52 13.50
C ARG A 64 -5.77 -11.83 12.11
N GLY A 65 -6.63 -11.69 11.09
CA GLY A 65 -6.28 -11.85 9.68
C GLY A 65 -5.57 -10.64 9.10
N ILE A 66 -5.40 -10.64 7.79
CA ILE A 66 -4.60 -9.64 7.05
C ILE A 66 -5.37 -8.37 6.69
N GLN A 67 -6.70 -8.40 6.69
CA GLN A 67 -7.52 -7.33 6.15
C GLN A 67 -8.51 -6.76 7.16
N ARG A 68 -8.47 -5.46 7.32
CA ARG A 68 -9.45 -4.68 8.07
C ARG A 68 -10.44 -4.06 7.10
N ILE A 69 -11.71 -4.06 7.46
CA ILE A 69 -12.79 -3.45 6.70
C ILE A 69 -13.39 -2.34 7.54
N HIS A 70 -13.45 -1.13 7.00
CA HIS A 70 -14.16 0.00 7.59
C HIS A 70 -15.33 0.36 6.68
N VAL A 71 -16.52 0.36 7.26
CA VAL A 71 -17.74 0.78 6.58
C VAL A 71 -18.05 2.20 7.02
N LEU A 72 -18.01 3.13 6.09
CA LEU A 72 -18.41 4.52 6.25
C LEU A 72 -19.71 4.75 5.47
N PRO A 73 -20.43 5.86 5.67
CA PRO A 73 -21.73 6.09 5.03
C PRO A 73 -21.68 5.93 3.49
N ASP A 74 -20.65 6.46 2.85
CA ASP A 74 -20.55 6.50 1.38
C ASP A 74 -19.36 5.69 0.82
N VAL A 75 -18.53 5.08 1.69
CA VAL A 75 -17.29 4.44 1.28
C VAL A 75 -17.01 3.18 2.10
N LEU A 76 -16.60 2.12 1.41
CA LEU A 76 -16.03 0.92 2.01
C LEU A 76 -14.50 0.98 1.91
N VAL A 77 -13.81 1.04 3.05
CA VAL A 77 -12.35 1.08 3.07
C VAL A 77 -11.79 -0.29 3.41
N LEU A 78 -11.01 -0.85 2.50
CA LEU A 78 -10.27 -2.09 2.68
C LEU A 78 -8.80 -1.74 2.96
N CYS A 79 -8.28 -2.12 4.11
CA CYS A 79 -6.90 -1.84 4.47
C CYS A 79 -6.20 -3.04 5.09
N GLY A 80 -4.90 -3.11 4.94
CA GLY A 80 -4.08 -4.16 5.54
C GLY A 80 -3.95 -4.01 7.05
N ALA A 81 -3.83 -5.13 7.76
CA ALA A 81 -3.57 -5.19 9.19
C ALA A 81 -2.48 -6.20 9.49
N GLY A 82 -1.27 -5.72 9.73
CA GLY A 82 -0.07 -6.52 9.97
C GLY A 82 1.18 -5.79 9.55
N VAL A 83 2.33 -6.36 9.81
CA VAL A 83 3.61 -5.79 9.39
C VAL A 83 3.64 -5.65 7.87
N GLY A 84 3.78 -4.43 7.39
CA GLY A 84 3.67 -4.05 5.98
C GLY A 84 2.39 -3.29 5.64
N GLY A 85 1.35 -3.35 6.49
CA GLY A 85 0.11 -2.60 6.28
C GLY A 85 -0.55 -2.90 4.94
N GLY A 86 -0.77 -1.87 4.12
CA GLY A 86 -1.40 -1.99 2.81
C GLY A 86 -0.73 -2.95 1.84
N SER A 87 0.59 -3.17 1.97
CA SER A 87 1.31 -4.12 1.11
C SER A 87 0.85 -5.57 1.25
N LEU A 88 0.12 -5.91 2.32
CA LEU A 88 -0.43 -7.25 2.52
C LEU A 88 -1.67 -7.52 1.66
N VAL A 89 -2.34 -6.49 1.16
CA VAL A 89 -3.67 -6.61 0.54
C VAL A 89 -3.83 -5.79 -0.76
N TYR A 90 -2.80 -5.06 -1.18
CA TYR A 90 -2.86 -4.31 -2.44
C TYR A 90 -2.67 -5.22 -3.66
N ALA A 91 -3.10 -4.75 -4.81
CA ALA A 91 -3.07 -5.53 -6.06
C ALA A 91 -1.71 -5.53 -6.77
N ASN A 92 -0.62 -5.30 -6.04
CA ASN A 92 0.75 -5.24 -6.56
C ASN A 92 0.95 -4.18 -7.67
N THR A 93 0.12 -3.14 -7.65
CA THR A 93 0.13 -2.05 -8.63
C THR A 93 0.70 -0.80 -7.99
N LEU A 94 1.73 -0.21 -8.62
CA LEU A 94 2.24 1.10 -8.24
C LEU A 94 1.68 2.13 -9.22
N TYR A 95 0.56 2.72 -8.85
CA TYR A 95 -0.12 3.72 -9.66
C TYR A 95 0.32 5.13 -9.27
N GLN A 96 0.77 5.91 -10.25
CA GLN A 96 1.04 7.33 -10.06
C GLN A 96 -0.24 8.11 -10.31
N PRO A 97 -0.67 9.02 -9.41
CA PRO A 97 -1.88 9.78 -9.58
C PRO A 97 -1.90 10.60 -10.87
N PRO A 98 -3.05 10.78 -11.52
CA PRO A 98 -3.20 11.67 -12.67
C PRO A 98 -3.06 13.14 -12.26
N ASP A 99 -2.83 14.02 -13.23
CA ASP A 99 -2.61 15.45 -12.99
C ASP A 99 -3.73 16.09 -12.19
N SER A 100 -4.99 15.72 -12.47
CA SER A 100 -6.17 16.22 -11.75
C SER A 100 -6.13 15.97 -10.22
N TYR A 101 -5.39 14.96 -9.76
CA TYR A 101 -5.18 14.74 -8.34
C TYR A 101 -4.34 15.85 -7.70
N PHE A 102 -3.30 16.31 -8.40
CA PHE A 102 -2.42 17.35 -7.89
C PHE A 102 -3.07 18.76 -7.96
N GLU A 103 -4.09 18.92 -8.81
CA GLU A 103 -4.86 20.15 -8.98
C GLU A 103 -6.02 20.30 -7.98
N ASP A 104 -6.24 19.33 -7.09
CA ASP A 104 -7.33 19.37 -6.12
C ASP A 104 -7.19 20.57 -5.18
N LYS A 105 -8.29 21.31 -5.01
CA LYS A 105 -8.37 22.57 -4.23
C LYS A 105 -7.99 22.39 -2.77
N GLN A 106 -8.02 21.17 -2.23
CA GLN A 106 -7.68 20.89 -0.84
C GLN A 106 -6.18 21.08 -0.56
N TRP A 107 -5.32 20.93 -1.56
CA TRP A 107 -3.85 20.98 -1.36
C TRP A 107 -3.07 21.69 -2.45
N ASN A 108 -3.63 22.00 -3.62
CA ASN A 108 -2.90 22.65 -4.73
C ASN A 108 -2.35 24.05 -4.39
N SER A 109 -2.95 24.72 -3.40
CA SER A 109 -2.49 26.03 -2.94
C SER A 109 -1.26 25.99 -2.04
N ILE A 110 -0.83 24.80 -1.59
CA ILE A 110 0.29 24.63 -0.65
C ILE A 110 1.62 24.65 -1.40
N THR A 111 1.72 23.88 -2.47
CA THR A 111 2.91 23.79 -3.34
C THR A 111 2.55 23.07 -4.65
N ASP A 112 3.47 23.11 -5.65
CA ASP A 112 3.40 22.22 -6.83
C ASP A 112 3.76 20.79 -6.44
N TRP A 113 2.77 20.06 -5.91
CA TRP A 113 2.95 18.68 -5.45
C TRP A 113 3.44 17.74 -6.54
N LYS A 114 3.09 17.98 -7.80
CA LYS A 114 3.54 17.13 -8.90
C LYS A 114 5.06 17.21 -9.06
N SER A 115 5.59 18.40 -9.14
CA SER A 115 7.05 18.63 -9.24
C SER A 115 7.79 18.14 -7.99
N GLU A 116 7.25 18.43 -6.81
CA GLU A 116 7.84 18.01 -5.54
C GLU A 116 7.92 16.49 -5.37
N LEU A 117 6.87 15.76 -5.79
CA LEU A 117 6.78 14.31 -5.57
C LEU A 117 7.44 13.48 -6.69
N LEU A 118 7.63 14.02 -7.88
CA LEU A 118 8.18 13.29 -9.02
C LEU A 118 9.51 12.58 -8.73
N PRO A 119 10.52 13.20 -8.11
CA PRO A 119 11.78 12.52 -7.78
C PRO A 119 11.59 11.34 -6.81
N TRP A 120 10.62 11.45 -5.92
CA TRP A 120 10.30 10.42 -4.93
C TRP A 120 9.53 9.26 -5.54
N TYR A 121 8.65 9.50 -6.51
CA TYR A 121 8.04 8.44 -7.31
C TYR A 121 9.10 7.64 -8.07
N ASP A 122 10.05 8.31 -8.68
CA ASP A 122 11.14 7.65 -9.41
C ASP A 122 12.05 6.85 -8.47
N GLN A 123 12.32 7.37 -7.28
CA GLN A 123 13.06 6.63 -6.26
C GLN A 123 12.27 5.41 -5.79
N ALA A 124 10.98 5.54 -5.52
CA ALA A 124 10.12 4.44 -5.11
C ALA A 124 10.05 3.35 -6.18
N LYS A 125 9.89 3.72 -7.46
CA LYS A 125 9.91 2.78 -8.59
C LYS A 125 11.20 1.96 -8.62
N ARG A 126 12.36 2.62 -8.46
CA ARG A 126 13.66 1.92 -8.43
C ARG A 126 13.78 0.97 -7.24
N MET A 127 13.41 1.43 -6.06
CA MET A 127 13.55 0.65 -4.83
C MET A 127 12.61 -0.55 -4.78
N LEU A 128 11.42 -0.42 -5.34
CA LEU A 128 10.41 -1.48 -5.40
C LEU A 128 10.57 -2.40 -6.62
N GLY A 129 11.48 -2.06 -7.54
CA GLY A 129 11.69 -2.85 -8.75
C GLY A 129 10.47 -2.83 -9.68
N VAL A 130 9.80 -1.68 -9.80
CA VAL A 130 8.61 -1.56 -10.65
C VAL A 130 8.97 -1.80 -12.10
N ALA A 131 8.23 -2.71 -12.74
CA ALA A 131 8.36 -3.05 -14.14
C ALA A 131 6.97 -3.14 -14.79
N ASN A 132 6.92 -2.94 -16.08
CA ASN A 132 5.70 -3.24 -16.84
C ASN A 132 5.37 -4.73 -16.72
N ASN A 133 4.09 -5.06 -16.69
CA ASN A 133 3.66 -6.45 -16.65
C ASN A 133 4.13 -7.18 -17.92
N PRO A 134 5.03 -8.19 -17.81
CA PRO A 134 5.57 -8.88 -18.99
C PRO A 134 4.61 -9.98 -19.51
N TYR A 135 3.57 -10.29 -18.75
CA TYR A 135 2.67 -11.38 -19.07
C TYR A 135 1.25 -10.89 -19.36
N PHE A 136 0.79 -11.22 -20.55
CA PHE A 136 -0.60 -10.97 -20.97
C PHE A 136 -1.38 -12.27 -20.92
N SER A 137 -2.31 -12.38 -19.97
CA SER A 137 -3.26 -13.48 -19.88
C SER A 137 -4.30 -13.42 -21.03
N PRO A 138 -5.08 -14.48 -21.25
CA PRO A 138 -6.21 -14.41 -22.18
C PRO A 138 -7.21 -13.29 -21.84
N SER A 139 -7.42 -13.01 -20.55
CA SER A 139 -8.28 -11.92 -20.10
C SER A 139 -7.74 -10.54 -20.48
N ASP A 140 -6.43 -10.33 -20.37
CA ASP A 140 -5.80 -9.06 -20.75
C ASP A 140 -5.91 -8.82 -22.25
N LYS A 141 -5.74 -9.88 -23.06
CA LYS A 141 -5.92 -9.81 -24.53
C LYS A 141 -7.33 -9.42 -24.91
N ALA A 142 -8.34 -10.06 -24.31
CA ALA A 142 -9.73 -9.75 -24.53
C ALA A 142 -10.06 -8.31 -24.10
N MET A 143 -9.52 -7.86 -22.97
CA MET A 143 -9.70 -6.49 -22.52
C MET A 143 -9.05 -5.48 -23.48
N LYS A 144 -7.88 -5.80 -24.02
CA LYS A 144 -7.22 -4.97 -25.02
C LYS A 144 -8.02 -4.83 -26.31
N GLU A 145 -8.56 -5.94 -26.83
CA GLU A 145 -9.43 -5.94 -28.02
C GLU A 145 -10.65 -5.00 -27.80
N VAL A 146 -11.31 -5.12 -26.66
CA VAL A 146 -12.42 -4.23 -26.30
C VAL A 146 -11.97 -2.76 -26.21
N ALA A 147 -10.81 -2.49 -25.60
CA ALA A 147 -10.28 -1.15 -25.51
C ALA A 147 -9.95 -0.54 -26.89
N GLU A 148 -9.45 -1.36 -27.82
CA GLU A 148 -9.20 -0.96 -29.21
C GLU A 148 -10.50 -0.64 -29.94
N ASP A 149 -11.53 -1.48 -29.81
CA ASP A 149 -12.86 -1.26 -30.37
C ASP A 149 -13.52 0.02 -29.82
N MET A 150 -13.28 0.36 -28.58
CA MET A 150 -13.75 1.58 -27.93
C MET A 150 -12.90 2.83 -28.26
N GLY A 151 -11.81 2.71 -29.00
CA GLY A 151 -10.90 3.79 -29.33
C GLY A 151 -9.99 4.25 -28.19
N VAL A 152 -9.88 3.47 -27.11
CA VAL A 152 -9.03 3.76 -25.93
C VAL A 152 -7.86 2.77 -25.77
N GLY A 153 -7.57 1.98 -26.81
CA GLY A 153 -6.50 0.98 -26.80
C GLY A 153 -5.10 1.53 -26.51
N HIS A 154 -4.89 2.83 -26.71
CA HIS A 154 -3.62 3.50 -26.38
C HIS A 154 -3.34 3.59 -24.88
N THR A 155 -4.32 3.31 -24.04
CA THR A 155 -4.18 3.30 -22.57
C THR A 155 -3.77 1.93 -22.02
N PHE A 156 -3.64 0.92 -22.89
CA PHE A 156 -3.39 -0.47 -22.50
C PHE A 156 -1.89 -0.82 -22.47
#